data_be9159b19e0674387e39211893e4c1e2
#
_entry.id   be9159b19e0674387e39211893e4c1e2
#
_cell.length_a   1.000
_cell.length_b   1.000
_cell.length_c   1.000
_cell.angle_alpha   90.00
_cell.angle_beta   90.00
_cell.angle_gamma   90.00
#
_symmetry.space_group_name_H-M   'P 1'
#
loop_
_entity.id
_entity.type
_entity.pdbx_description
1 polymer ?
#
loop_
_entity_poly.entity_id
_entity_poly.type
_entity_poly.pdbx_seq_one_letter_code
_entity_poly.pdbx_strand_id
1 'polypeptide(L)'
;MLALRRILVTALIAATASVFAQAPAAAPAEGTAAPDFKLQDQKGEWHTLKQYKGKWVVLYFYPKDETPGCTTQACELRDNIFAFRKADAVILGVSADDVDSHKKFYDNHSLPFDILADPNKEAIKKYGVLWSPKEGVELASRQTYLIGPDGKIVKHWEKVDPKGHSDMVLAEIKAHSPAKPS
;
A
#
# COMPACT_ATOMS: atom_id res chain seq x y z
N MET A 1 71.88 -31.49 17.43
CA MET A 1 70.60 -31.87 16.93
C MET A 1 69.58 -30.80 17.36
N LEU A 2 69.29 -29.78 16.56
CA LEU A 2 68.38 -28.70 16.87
C LEU A 2 67.01 -29.07 16.32
N ALA A 3 66.00 -29.20 17.18
CA ALA A 3 64.62 -29.43 16.82
C ALA A 3 63.91 -28.08 16.59
N LEU A 4 63.53 -27.81 15.36
CA LEU A 4 62.82 -26.61 14.94
C LEU A 4 61.33 -26.77 15.22
N ARG A 5 60.82 -26.10 16.27
CA ARG A 5 59.36 -26.02 16.57
C ARG A 5 58.69 -25.03 15.61
N ARG A 6 57.88 -25.54 14.71
CA ARG A 6 56.96 -24.74 13.89
C ARG A 6 55.75 -24.34 14.70
N ILE A 7 55.59 -23.04 14.96
CA ILE A 7 54.38 -22.45 15.58
C ILE A 7 53.40 -22.17 14.45
N LEU A 8 52.27 -22.92 14.39
CA LEU A 8 51.15 -22.60 13.53
C LEU A 8 50.36 -21.48 14.21
N VAL A 9 50.36 -20.31 13.61
CA VAL A 9 49.45 -19.20 13.98
C VAL A 9 48.18 -19.37 13.15
N THR A 10 47.11 -19.84 13.81
CA THR A 10 45.78 -19.93 13.20
C THR A 10 45.11 -18.54 13.33
N ALA A 11 45.04 -17.81 12.21
CA ALA A 11 44.34 -16.54 12.15
C ALA A 11 42.82 -16.80 12.14
N LEU A 12 42.16 -16.46 13.20
CA LEU A 12 40.70 -16.48 13.34
C LEU A 12 40.12 -15.23 12.63
N ILE A 13 39.58 -15.38 11.44
CA ILE A 13 38.91 -14.30 10.72
C ILE A 13 37.50 -14.21 11.27
N ALA A 14 37.25 -13.24 12.17
CA ALA A 14 35.92 -12.91 12.63
C ALA A 14 35.16 -12.16 11.52
N ALA A 15 34.23 -12.84 10.84
CA ALA A 15 33.31 -12.20 9.92
C ALA A 15 32.31 -11.35 10.67
N THR A 16 32.52 -10.04 10.70
CA THR A 16 31.52 -9.09 11.22
C THR A 16 30.39 -8.95 10.19
N ALA A 17 29.26 -9.59 10.45
CA ALA A 17 28.04 -9.37 9.70
C ALA A 17 27.55 -7.94 9.96
N SER A 18 27.79 -7.02 9.03
CA SER A 18 27.22 -5.69 9.06
C SER A 18 25.70 -5.79 8.85
N VAL A 19 24.92 -5.59 9.90
CA VAL A 19 23.48 -5.40 9.79
C VAL A 19 23.25 -4.03 9.16
N PHE A 20 23.04 -4.00 7.85
CA PHE A 20 22.58 -2.79 7.18
C PHE A 20 21.14 -2.54 7.63
N ALA A 21 20.93 -1.56 8.51
CA ALA A 21 19.61 -1.00 8.79
C ALA A 21 19.09 -0.41 7.46
N GLN A 22 18.07 -1.05 6.88
CA GLN A 22 17.46 -0.61 5.64
C GLN A 22 16.71 0.69 5.92
N ALA A 23 17.15 1.78 5.30
CA ALA A 23 16.41 3.04 5.35
C ALA A 23 14.97 2.82 4.83
N PRO A 24 13.98 3.57 5.36
CA PRO A 24 12.61 3.47 4.84
C PRO A 24 12.63 3.61 3.33
N ALA A 25 11.93 2.71 2.64
CA ALA A 25 11.84 2.78 1.19
C ALA A 25 11.23 4.13 0.79
N ALA A 26 11.88 4.83 -0.12
CA ALA A 26 11.31 6.05 -0.69
C ALA A 26 9.99 5.72 -1.40
N ALA A 27 9.03 6.64 -1.35
CA ALA A 27 7.77 6.50 -2.07
C ALA A 27 8.05 6.26 -3.56
N PRO A 28 7.39 5.26 -4.20
CA PRO A 28 7.58 4.99 -5.61
C PRO A 28 7.09 6.18 -6.45
N ALA A 29 7.89 6.57 -7.45
CA ALA A 29 7.61 7.77 -8.25
C ALA A 29 6.51 7.54 -9.30
N GLU A 30 5.82 8.61 -9.69
CA GLU A 30 4.92 8.61 -10.85
C GLU A 30 5.67 8.19 -12.12
N GLY A 31 5.01 7.42 -12.99
CA GLY A 31 5.58 6.81 -14.20
C GLY A 31 6.34 5.51 -13.98
N THR A 32 6.64 5.12 -12.74
CA THR A 32 7.31 3.84 -12.43
C THR A 32 6.31 2.71 -12.20
N ALA A 33 6.76 1.46 -12.31
CA ALA A 33 5.94 0.30 -11.97
C ALA A 33 5.55 0.34 -10.48
N ALA A 34 4.26 0.16 -10.21
CA ALA A 34 3.77 0.08 -8.83
C ALA A 34 4.29 -1.20 -8.15
N PRO A 35 4.78 -1.11 -6.90
CA PRO A 35 5.23 -2.27 -6.14
C PRO A 35 4.11 -3.32 -5.99
N ASP A 36 4.43 -4.58 -6.26
CA ASP A 36 3.48 -5.68 -6.04
C ASP A 36 3.35 -5.99 -4.55
N PHE A 37 2.17 -6.45 -4.17
CA PHE A 37 1.83 -6.89 -2.81
C PHE A 37 1.14 -8.26 -2.85
N LYS A 38 1.07 -8.94 -1.71
CA LYS A 38 0.23 -10.11 -1.49
C LYS A 38 -0.41 -9.97 -0.11
N LEU A 39 -1.66 -9.53 -0.07
CA LEU A 39 -2.41 -9.21 1.15
C LEU A 39 -3.75 -9.92 1.15
N GLN A 40 -4.31 -10.15 2.34
CA GLN A 40 -5.66 -10.69 2.50
C GLN A 40 -6.68 -9.56 2.59
N ASP A 41 -7.84 -9.78 2.00
CA ASP A 41 -8.99 -8.91 2.18
C ASP A 41 -9.76 -9.20 3.49
N GLN A 42 -10.87 -8.51 3.69
CA GLN A 42 -11.79 -8.67 4.83
C GLN A 42 -12.48 -10.04 4.90
N LYS A 43 -12.33 -10.89 3.89
CA LYS A 43 -12.85 -12.27 3.83
C LYS A 43 -11.75 -13.31 3.98
N GLY A 44 -10.48 -12.86 4.06
CA GLY A 44 -9.31 -13.72 4.09
C GLY A 44 -8.83 -14.19 2.72
N GLU A 45 -9.39 -13.67 1.62
CA GLU A 45 -8.97 -13.99 0.26
C GLU A 45 -7.68 -13.21 -0.10
N TRP A 46 -6.77 -13.87 -0.83
CA TRP A 46 -5.50 -13.27 -1.19
C TRP A 46 -5.59 -12.43 -2.46
N HIS A 47 -5.04 -11.21 -2.38
CA HIS A 47 -4.95 -10.25 -3.49
C HIS A 47 -3.51 -9.90 -3.81
N THR A 48 -3.23 -9.75 -5.10
CA THR A 48 -1.97 -9.20 -5.62
C THR A 48 -2.28 -8.09 -6.61
N LEU A 49 -1.39 -7.12 -6.79
CA LEU A 49 -1.61 -6.05 -7.78
C LEU A 49 -1.78 -6.60 -9.21
N LYS A 50 -1.08 -7.68 -9.53
CA LYS A 50 -1.13 -8.32 -10.86
C LYS A 50 -2.52 -8.79 -11.29
N GLN A 51 -3.40 -9.13 -10.35
CA GLN A 51 -4.79 -9.53 -10.62
C GLN A 51 -5.62 -8.41 -11.25
N TYR A 52 -5.21 -7.16 -11.07
CA TYR A 52 -5.92 -5.98 -11.55
C TYR A 52 -5.31 -5.38 -12.83
N LYS A 53 -4.40 -6.11 -13.49
CA LYS A 53 -3.82 -5.67 -14.76
C LYS A 53 -4.92 -5.40 -15.79
N GLY A 54 -4.81 -4.28 -16.48
CA GLY A 54 -5.82 -3.82 -17.45
C GLY A 54 -6.90 -2.92 -16.87
N LYS A 55 -6.91 -2.72 -15.54
CA LYS A 55 -7.85 -1.83 -14.83
C LYS A 55 -7.12 -0.67 -14.17
N TRP A 56 -7.83 0.41 -13.95
CA TRP A 56 -7.40 1.44 -13.01
C TRP A 56 -7.46 0.88 -11.59
N VAL A 57 -6.43 1.15 -10.77
CA VAL A 57 -6.42 0.78 -9.35
C VAL A 57 -6.25 2.02 -8.49
N VAL A 58 -7.25 2.28 -7.66
CA VAL A 58 -7.20 3.30 -6.62
C VAL A 58 -6.73 2.62 -5.33
N LEU A 59 -5.43 2.67 -5.07
CA LEU A 59 -4.82 2.09 -3.89
C LEU A 59 -4.67 3.18 -2.82
N TYR A 60 -5.59 3.19 -1.83
CA TYR A 60 -5.55 4.18 -0.77
C TYR A 60 -5.09 3.56 0.55
N PHE A 61 -4.11 4.20 1.16
CA PHE A 61 -3.61 3.86 2.48
C PHE A 61 -4.26 4.75 3.53
N TYR A 62 -4.61 4.17 4.67
CA TYR A 62 -5.26 4.90 5.76
C TYR A 62 -4.79 4.40 7.13
N PRO A 63 -4.82 5.25 8.18
CA PRO A 63 -4.23 4.93 9.47
C PRO A 63 -4.88 3.75 10.20
N LYS A 64 -6.22 3.74 10.29
CA LYS A 64 -6.90 2.75 11.13
C LYS A 64 -8.40 2.71 10.87
N ASP A 65 -8.96 1.48 10.89
CA ASP A 65 -10.39 1.22 10.83
C ASP A 65 -11.16 2.00 11.91
N GLU A 66 -12.42 2.30 11.63
CA GLU A 66 -13.40 2.93 12.54
C GLU A 66 -13.00 4.32 13.06
N THR A 67 -11.91 4.92 12.58
CA THR A 67 -11.61 6.30 12.93
C THR A 67 -12.41 7.28 12.06
N PRO A 68 -12.82 8.46 12.58
CA PRO A 68 -13.74 9.35 11.87
C PRO A 68 -13.30 9.73 10.46
N GLY A 69 -12.02 10.08 10.28
CA GLY A 69 -11.49 10.45 8.97
C GLY A 69 -11.39 9.27 8.00
N CYS A 70 -11.07 8.06 8.49
CA CYS A 70 -11.01 6.86 7.64
C CYS A 70 -12.40 6.41 7.22
N THR A 71 -13.37 6.49 8.13
CA THR A 71 -14.78 6.23 7.84
C THR A 71 -15.32 7.21 6.80
N THR A 72 -15.06 8.51 6.96
CA THR A 72 -15.46 9.53 5.97
C THR A 72 -14.89 9.18 4.59
N GLN A 73 -13.60 8.88 4.49
CA GLN A 73 -12.94 8.54 3.22
C GLN A 73 -13.54 7.30 2.57
N ALA A 74 -13.73 6.22 3.34
CA ALA A 74 -14.31 4.98 2.85
C ALA A 74 -15.76 5.17 2.37
N CYS A 75 -16.56 5.93 3.11
CA CYS A 75 -17.94 6.24 2.74
C CYS A 75 -18.02 7.09 1.46
N GLU A 76 -17.17 8.08 1.28
CA GLU A 76 -17.13 8.85 0.02
C GLU A 76 -16.76 7.99 -1.20
N LEU A 77 -15.79 7.08 -1.06
CA LEU A 77 -15.45 6.14 -2.11
C LEU A 77 -16.60 5.16 -2.38
N ARG A 78 -17.29 4.68 -1.33
CA ARG A 78 -18.49 3.84 -1.44
C ARG A 78 -19.59 4.53 -2.21
N ASP A 79 -19.91 5.75 -1.85
CA ASP A 79 -21.02 6.51 -2.41
C ASP A 79 -20.82 6.82 -3.89
N ASN A 80 -19.56 6.87 -4.35
CA ASN A 80 -19.18 7.07 -5.74
C ASN A 80 -18.81 5.77 -6.50
N ILE A 81 -19.07 4.58 -5.93
CA ILE A 81 -18.63 3.29 -6.49
C ILE A 81 -19.06 3.06 -7.94
N PHE A 82 -20.26 3.50 -8.32
CA PHE A 82 -20.75 3.34 -9.70
C PHE A 82 -19.93 4.15 -10.70
N ALA A 83 -19.44 5.33 -10.33
CA ALA A 83 -18.57 6.14 -11.18
C ALA A 83 -17.21 5.47 -11.37
N PHE A 84 -16.63 4.89 -10.32
CA PHE A 84 -15.38 4.11 -10.42
C PHE A 84 -15.57 2.87 -11.31
N ARG A 85 -16.62 2.10 -11.12
CA ARG A 85 -16.92 0.93 -11.96
C ARG A 85 -17.12 1.30 -13.42
N LYS A 86 -17.80 2.42 -13.71
CA LYS A 86 -17.97 2.93 -15.07
C LYS A 86 -16.65 3.33 -15.74
N ALA A 87 -15.67 3.75 -14.93
CA ALA A 87 -14.32 4.07 -15.37
C ALA A 87 -13.39 2.84 -15.43
N ASP A 88 -13.92 1.62 -15.25
CA ASP A 88 -13.16 0.37 -15.10
C ASP A 88 -12.06 0.45 -14.03
N ALA A 89 -12.40 1.09 -12.92
CA ALA A 89 -11.53 1.28 -11.78
C ALA A 89 -11.95 0.39 -10.60
N VAL A 90 -10.96 -0.21 -9.93
CA VAL A 90 -11.12 -0.90 -8.66
C VAL A 90 -10.55 -0.04 -7.54
N ILE A 91 -11.18 -0.13 -6.36
CA ILE A 91 -10.73 0.55 -5.15
C ILE A 91 -10.20 -0.51 -4.20
N LEU A 92 -9.02 -0.29 -3.65
CA LEU A 92 -8.38 -1.12 -2.65
C LEU A 92 -7.91 -0.25 -1.49
N GLY A 93 -8.46 -0.48 -0.30
CA GLY A 93 -7.97 0.15 0.92
C GLY A 93 -6.86 -0.69 1.54
N VAL A 94 -5.88 -0.06 2.19
CA VAL A 94 -4.81 -0.77 2.91
C VAL A 94 -4.55 -0.09 4.25
N SER A 95 -4.57 -0.86 5.32
CA SER A 95 -4.10 -0.40 6.63
C SER A 95 -3.29 -1.49 7.34
N ALA A 96 -2.74 -1.16 8.51
CA ALA A 96 -2.05 -2.12 9.35
C ALA A 96 -3.00 -2.96 10.23
N ASP A 97 -4.30 -2.75 10.12
CA ASP A 97 -5.31 -3.55 10.81
C ASP A 97 -5.36 -4.98 10.27
N ASP A 98 -5.88 -5.91 11.05
CA ASP A 98 -6.03 -7.32 10.67
C ASP A 98 -7.36 -7.59 9.92
N VAL A 99 -7.49 -8.83 9.41
CA VAL A 99 -8.66 -9.28 8.64
C VAL A 99 -9.97 -9.14 9.45
N ASP A 100 -9.93 -9.44 10.75
CA ASP A 100 -11.13 -9.38 11.59
C ASP A 100 -11.59 -7.95 11.84
N SER A 101 -10.65 -7.00 11.98
CA SER A 101 -10.94 -5.58 12.05
C SER A 101 -11.56 -5.09 10.73
N HIS A 102 -10.91 -5.43 9.61
CA HIS A 102 -11.42 -5.10 8.27
C HIS A 102 -12.81 -5.66 8.02
N LYS A 103 -13.08 -6.90 8.46
CA LYS A 103 -14.42 -7.46 8.31
C LYS A 103 -15.47 -6.63 9.02
N LYS A 104 -15.21 -6.19 10.23
CA LYS A 104 -16.14 -5.33 11.00
C LYS A 104 -16.33 -3.98 10.30
N PHE A 105 -15.24 -3.34 9.90
CA PHE A 105 -15.30 -2.04 9.21
C PHE A 105 -16.05 -2.13 7.87
N TYR A 106 -15.78 -3.17 7.09
CA TYR A 106 -16.48 -3.47 5.84
C TYR A 106 -17.99 -3.65 6.04
N ASP A 107 -18.39 -4.48 7.02
CA ASP A 107 -19.77 -4.79 7.30
C ASP A 107 -20.53 -3.55 7.88
N ASN A 108 -19.91 -2.86 8.86
CA ASN A 108 -20.53 -1.70 9.53
C ASN A 108 -20.81 -0.55 8.56
N HIS A 109 -19.98 -0.38 7.54
CA HIS A 109 -20.13 0.71 6.58
C HIS A 109 -20.60 0.24 5.20
N SER A 110 -20.95 -1.06 5.04
CA SER A 110 -21.43 -1.63 3.78
C SER A 110 -20.52 -1.26 2.59
N LEU A 111 -19.21 -1.46 2.74
CA LEU A 111 -18.23 -1.10 1.73
C LEU A 111 -18.36 -2.04 0.52
N PRO A 112 -18.46 -1.55 -0.73
CA PRO A 112 -18.62 -2.36 -1.93
C PRO A 112 -17.30 -2.69 -2.65
N PHE A 113 -16.16 -2.52 -1.95
CA PHE A 113 -14.80 -2.75 -2.44
C PHE A 113 -13.95 -3.38 -1.35
N ASP A 114 -12.85 -4.00 -1.73
CA ASP A 114 -12.01 -4.74 -0.80
C ASP A 114 -11.06 -3.82 -0.02
N ILE A 115 -10.86 -4.17 1.26
CA ILE A 115 -9.86 -3.57 2.13
C ILE A 115 -8.87 -4.64 2.56
N LEU A 116 -7.58 -4.33 2.42
CA LEU A 116 -6.49 -5.29 2.49
C LEU A 116 -5.69 -5.13 3.78
N ALA A 117 -5.56 -6.20 4.53
CA ALA A 117 -4.84 -6.26 5.80
C ALA A 117 -3.32 -6.35 5.58
N ASP A 118 -2.57 -5.40 6.12
CA ASP A 118 -1.10 -5.39 6.09
C ASP A 118 -0.50 -5.27 7.51
N PRO A 119 -0.80 -6.22 8.42
CA PRO A 119 -0.33 -6.16 9.81
C PRO A 119 1.21 -6.18 9.92
N ASN A 120 1.89 -6.76 8.94
CA ASN A 120 3.35 -6.78 8.85
C ASN A 120 3.92 -5.51 8.19
N LYS A 121 3.07 -4.64 7.65
CA LYS A 121 3.43 -3.37 7.01
C LYS A 121 4.37 -3.55 5.81
N GLU A 122 4.23 -4.65 5.07
CA GLU A 122 5.06 -4.94 3.90
C GLU A 122 4.75 -4.00 2.72
N ALA A 123 3.47 -3.88 2.36
CA ALA A 123 3.02 -2.95 1.33
C ALA A 123 3.16 -1.50 1.80
N ILE A 124 2.79 -1.20 3.04
CA ILE A 124 2.94 0.12 3.66
C ILE A 124 4.39 0.62 3.55
N LYS A 125 5.38 -0.25 3.82
CA LYS A 125 6.80 0.09 3.68
C LYS A 125 7.23 0.23 2.21
N LYS A 126 6.80 -0.68 1.33
CA LYS A 126 7.12 -0.64 -0.11
C LYS A 126 6.60 0.62 -0.80
N TYR A 127 5.46 1.12 -0.37
CA TYR A 127 4.85 2.35 -0.90
C TYR A 127 5.34 3.61 -0.18
N GLY A 128 6.24 3.49 0.82
CA GLY A 128 6.81 4.63 1.53
C GLY A 128 5.80 5.39 2.39
N VAL A 129 4.72 4.74 2.80
CA VAL A 129 3.63 5.38 3.55
C VAL A 129 3.61 5.03 5.05
N LEU A 130 4.71 4.46 5.55
CA LEU A 130 4.82 4.16 6.98
C LEU A 130 4.83 5.46 7.80
N TRP A 131 4.01 5.52 8.83
CA TRP A 131 3.88 6.64 9.74
C TRP A 131 3.94 6.19 11.21
N SER A 132 4.78 6.82 11.98
CA SER A 132 4.96 6.52 13.40
C SER A 132 4.57 7.75 14.22
N PRO A 133 3.28 7.88 14.63
CA PRO A 133 2.79 9.04 15.39
C PRO A 133 3.38 9.14 16.78
N LYS A 134 3.83 8.03 17.36
CA LYS A 134 4.51 7.93 18.66
C LYS A 134 5.33 6.66 18.72
N GLU A 135 6.24 6.58 19.69
CA GLU A 135 7.07 5.39 19.92
C GLU A 135 6.21 4.12 20.06
N GLY A 136 6.63 3.06 19.37
CA GLY A 136 5.96 1.75 19.37
C GLY A 136 4.66 1.67 18.57
N VAL A 137 4.21 2.75 17.91
CA VAL A 137 3.02 2.77 17.06
C VAL A 137 3.42 3.02 15.62
N GLU A 138 3.14 2.05 14.75
CA GLU A 138 3.37 2.13 13.31
C GLU A 138 2.06 1.93 12.56
N LEU A 139 1.68 2.89 11.74
CA LEU A 139 0.44 2.94 10.95
C LEU A 139 0.77 3.30 9.49
N ALA A 140 -0.23 3.23 8.62
CA ALA A 140 -0.13 3.88 7.32
C ALA A 140 -0.50 5.37 7.43
N SER A 141 0.25 6.23 6.76
CA SER A 141 -0.19 7.60 6.52
C SER A 141 -1.32 7.63 5.48
N ARG A 142 -2.17 8.66 5.53
CA ARG A 142 -3.26 8.80 4.57
C ARG A 142 -2.73 9.31 3.23
N GLN A 143 -2.50 8.38 2.33
CA GLN A 143 -1.98 8.64 0.98
C GLN A 143 -2.72 7.78 -0.04
N THR A 144 -2.72 8.20 -1.30
CA THR A 144 -3.39 7.44 -2.36
C THR A 144 -2.51 7.39 -3.60
N TYR A 145 -2.44 6.22 -4.19
CA TYR A 145 -1.81 5.98 -5.49
C TYR A 145 -2.90 5.62 -6.50
N LEU A 146 -2.90 6.31 -7.62
CA LEU A 146 -3.64 5.91 -8.81
C LEU A 146 -2.69 5.13 -9.71
N ILE A 147 -3.02 3.87 -9.98
CA ILE A 147 -2.23 2.97 -10.82
C ILE A 147 -3.01 2.75 -12.11
N GLY A 148 -2.34 2.96 -13.23
CA GLY A 148 -2.92 2.79 -14.57
C GLY A 148 -3.06 1.32 -14.97
N PRO A 149 -3.81 1.05 -16.07
CA PRO A 149 -4.03 -0.31 -16.58
C PRO A 149 -2.74 -1.05 -16.97
N ASP A 150 -1.66 -0.32 -17.22
CA ASP A 150 -0.32 -0.86 -17.49
C ASP A 150 0.47 -1.25 -16.23
N GLY A 151 -0.09 -0.98 -15.04
CA GLY A 151 0.53 -1.26 -13.76
C GLY A 151 1.53 -0.19 -13.29
N LYS A 152 1.56 0.99 -13.93
CA LYS A 152 2.40 2.10 -13.50
C LYS A 152 1.62 3.09 -12.65
N ILE A 153 2.34 3.76 -11.76
CA ILE A 153 1.78 4.86 -10.97
C ILE A 153 1.54 6.04 -11.88
N VAL A 154 0.30 6.47 -11.98
CA VAL A 154 -0.12 7.65 -12.75
C VAL A 154 -0.09 8.88 -11.87
N LYS A 155 -0.55 8.74 -10.61
CA LYS A 155 -0.63 9.83 -9.65
C LYS A 155 -0.39 9.36 -8.24
N HIS A 156 0.29 10.20 -7.43
CA HIS A 156 0.47 10.00 -6.01
C HIS A 156 0.00 11.23 -5.24
N TRP A 157 -0.94 11.05 -4.33
CA TRP A 157 -1.38 12.09 -3.38
C TRP A 157 -0.80 11.79 -2.01
N GLU A 158 0.22 12.55 -1.62
CA GLU A 158 0.90 12.41 -0.32
C GLU A 158 0.05 12.91 0.85
N LYS A 159 -0.90 13.81 0.58
CA LYS A 159 -1.84 14.35 1.56
C LYS A 159 -3.24 14.28 0.97
N VAL A 160 -4.11 13.56 1.67
CA VAL A 160 -5.49 13.34 1.24
C VAL A 160 -6.43 13.91 2.30
N ASP A 161 -7.29 14.86 1.89
CA ASP A 161 -8.47 15.20 2.67
C ASP A 161 -9.52 14.09 2.43
N PRO A 162 -10.06 13.47 3.50
CA PRO A 162 -11.15 12.51 3.34
C PRO A 162 -12.34 13.03 2.54
N LYS A 163 -12.66 14.32 2.66
CA LYS A 163 -13.76 14.96 1.93
C LYS A 163 -13.33 15.35 0.52
N GLY A 164 -14.14 14.98 -0.48
CA GLY A 164 -13.86 15.28 -1.89
C GLY A 164 -12.78 14.40 -2.52
N HIS A 165 -12.27 13.41 -1.80
CA HIS A 165 -11.22 12.51 -2.29
C HIS A 165 -11.67 11.71 -3.51
N SER A 166 -12.89 11.20 -3.50
CA SER A 166 -13.43 10.41 -4.61
C SER A 166 -13.52 11.22 -5.91
N ASP A 167 -13.98 12.46 -5.84
CA ASP A 167 -14.10 13.34 -7.01
C ASP A 167 -12.73 13.68 -7.60
N MET A 168 -11.74 13.94 -6.73
CA MET A 168 -10.37 14.21 -7.13
C MET A 168 -9.76 13.02 -7.90
N VAL A 169 -9.94 11.81 -7.41
CA VAL A 169 -9.44 10.59 -8.08
C VAL A 169 -10.16 10.33 -9.39
N LEU A 170 -11.49 10.49 -9.43
CA LEU A 170 -12.28 10.32 -10.66
C LEU A 170 -11.88 11.33 -11.74
N ALA A 171 -11.59 12.59 -11.36
CA ALA A 171 -11.10 13.60 -12.29
C ALA A 171 -9.76 13.21 -12.91
N GLU A 172 -8.83 12.66 -12.11
CA GLU A 172 -7.54 12.20 -12.60
C GLU A 172 -7.66 11.00 -13.55
N ILE A 173 -8.50 10.00 -13.22
CA ILE A 173 -8.81 8.88 -14.13
C ILE A 173 -9.34 9.39 -15.45
N LYS A 174 -10.28 10.34 -15.42
CA LYS A 174 -10.86 10.93 -16.63
C LYS A 174 -9.83 11.65 -17.48
N ALA A 175 -8.89 12.37 -16.86
CA ALA A 175 -7.83 13.09 -17.57
C ALA A 175 -6.87 12.16 -18.33
N HIS A 176 -6.69 10.92 -17.82
CA HIS A 176 -5.78 9.92 -18.41
C HIS A 176 -6.49 8.82 -19.21
N SER A 177 -7.83 8.80 -19.21
CA SER A 177 -8.59 7.85 -20.02
C SER A 177 -8.70 8.37 -21.47
N PRO A 178 -8.44 7.52 -22.49
CA PRO A 178 -8.67 7.94 -23.87
C PRO A 178 -10.14 8.34 -24.05
N ALA A 179 -10.36 9.44 -24.78
CA ALA A 179 -11.72 9.84 -25.13
C ALA A 179 -12.43 8.67 -25.83
N LYS A 180 -13.54 8.20 -25.26
CA LYS A 180 -14.32 7.14 -25.86
C LYS A 180 -14.83 7.68 -27.21
N PRO A 181 -14.57 7.02 -28.34
CA PRO A 181 -15.15 7.47 -29.62
C PRO A 181 -16.66 7.48 -29.47
N SER A 182 -17.26 8.61 -29.84
CA SER A 182 -18.72 8.86 -29.90
C SER A 182 -19.40 7.99 -30.93
#